data_a798dc8edecfbad49c3c52f80ecdace0
#
_entry.id   a798dc8edecfbad49c3c52f80ecdace0
#
_cell.length_a   1.000
_cell.length_b   1.000
_cell.length_c   1.000
_cell.angle_alpha   90.00
_cell.angle_beta   90.00
_cell.angle_gamma   90.00
#
_symmetry.space_group_name_H-M   'P 1'
#
loop_
_entity.id
_entity.type
_entity.pdbx_description
1 polymer ?
#
loop_
_entity_poly.entity_id
_entity_poly.type
_entity_poly.pdbx_seq_one_letter_code
_entity_poly.pdbx_strand_id
1 'polypeptide(L)'
;MRYQISGKQIDIGEALQTHVKTELGVVVKKYAVRPTDALVIFSKSAHEFVCEATVHLSTGLTATAKAHATEIYAAFDACAEKMEK
;
A
#
# COMPACT_ATOMS: atom_id res chain seq x y z
N MET A 1 6.14 12.62 -3.94
CA MET A 1 5.14 11.94 -3.10
C MET A 1 5.79 11.43 -1.83
N ARG A 2 5.08 11.51 -0.74
CA ARG A 2 5.56 11.09 0.56
C ARG A 2 5.00 9.70 0.90
N TYR A 3 5.87 8.79 1.31
CA TYR A 3 5.45 7.44 1.71
C TYR A 3 5.57 7.26 3.21
N GLN A 4 4.55 6.67 3.80
CA GLN A 4 4.58 6.27 5.20
C GLN A 4 4.17 4.81 5.27
N ILE A 5 5.10 3.94 5.69
CA ILE A 5 4.89 2.50 5.73
C ILE A 5 5.04 2.03 7.16
N SER A 6 4.01 1.39 7.69
CA SER A 6 3.98 0.95 9.08
C SER A 6 3.57 -0.51 9.19
N GLY A 7 3.98 -1.16 10.28
CA GLY A 7 3.53 -2.50 10.62
C GLY A 7 2.99 -2.53 12.04
N LYS A 8 1.82 -3.13 12.22
CA LYS A 8 1.23 -3.33 13.55
C LYS A 8 1.62 -4.71 14.05
N GLN A 9 2.46 -4.75 15.08
CA GLN A 9 2.94 -5.99 15.69
C GLN A 9 3.71 -6.88 14.74
N ILE A 10 4.24 -6.33 13.67
CA ILE A 10 5.11 -7.04 12.73
C ILE A 10 6.22 -6.08 12.28
N ASP A 11 7.37 -6.64 11.94
CA ASP A 11 8.49 -5.87 11.44
C ASP A 11 8.38 -5.68 9.94
N ILE A 12 8.60 -4.46 9.50
CA ILE A 12 8.64 -4.14 8.08
C ILE A 12 10.10 -4.05 7.66
N GLY A 13 10.56 -5.05 6.92
CA GLY A 13 11.94 -5.08 6.43
C GLY A 13 12.18 -4.05 5.35
N GLU A 14 13.45 -3.72 5.14
CA GLU A 14 13.85 -2.77 4.12
C GLU A 14 13.43 -3.22 2.72
N ALA A 15 13.55 -4.52 2.44
CA ALA A 15 13.15 -5.08 1.16
C ALA A 15 11.67 -4.87 0.87
N LEU A 16 10.82 -5.06 1.87
CA LEU A 16 9.39 -4.82 1.73
C LEU A 16 9.08 -3.35 1.49
N GLN A 17 9.75 -2.47 2.22
CA GLN A 17 9.57 -1.03 2.03
C GLN A 17 9.94 -0.60 0.61
N THR A 18 11.04 -1.13 0.09
CA THR A 18 11.47 -0.85 -1.28
C THR A 18 10.44 -1.36 -2.29
N HIS A 19 9.93 -2.57 -2.06
CA HIS A 19 8.91 -3.17 -2.92
C HIS A 19 7.65 -2.30 -2.96
N VAL A 20 7.21 -1.85 -1.78
CA VAL A 20 6.01 -0.99 -1.67
C VAL A 20 6.19 0.31 -2.45
N LYS A 21 7.32 0.97 -2.25
CA LYS A 21 7.58 2.24 -2.93
C LYS A 21 7.64 2.08 -4.44
N THR A 22 8.28 1.01 -4.91
CA THR A 22 8.40 0.72 -6.33
C THR A 22 7.03 0.46 -6.96
N GLU A 23 6.24 -0.42 -6.34
CA GLU A 23 4.94 -0.81 -6.88
C GLU A 23 3.92 0.33 -6.81
N LEU A 24 3.90 1.07 -5.71
CA LEU A 24 3.01 2.22 -5.60
C LEU A 24 3.38 3.30 -6.61
N GLY A 25 4.66 3.48 -6.88
CA GLY A 25 5.10 4.42 -7.90
C GLY A 25 4.52 4.10 -9.27
N VAL A 26 4.41 2.82 -9.59
CA VAL A 26 3.79 2.38 -10.85
C VAL A 26 2.29 2.63 -10.84
N VAL A 27 1.63 2.27 -9.74
CA VAL A 27 0.17 2.42 -9.60
C VAL A 27 -0.25 3.87 -9.71
N VAL A 28 0.43 4.77 -8.98
CA VAL A 28 0.02 6.18 -8.93
C VAL A 28 0.25 6.90 -10.24
N LYS A 29 1.16 6.41 -11.09
CA LYS A 29 1.38 6.99 -12.41
C LYS A 29 0.16 6.82 -13.33
N LYS A 30 -0.72 5.90 -13.00
CA LYS A 30 -1.93 5.64 -13.78
C LYS A 30 -3.08 6.57 -13.39
N TYR A 31 -2.92 7.32 -12.32
CA TYR A 31 -3.94 8.27 -11.89
C TYR A 31 -3.85 9.55 -12.71
N ALA A 32 -5.01 10.09 -13.06
CA ALA A 32 -5.08 11.37 -13.76
C ALA A 32 -4.73 12.53 -12.84
N VAL A 33 -4.86 12.34 -11.53
CA VAL A 33 -4.60 13.37 -10.53
C VAL A 33 -3.30 13.05 -9.80
N ARG A 34 -2.52 14.08 -9.53
CA ARG A 34 -1.23 13.94 -8.88
C ARG A 34 -1.40 13.53 -7.41
N PRO A 35 -0.73 12.45 -6.96
CA PRO A 35 -0.78 12.06 -5.55
C PRO A 35 0.14 12.95 -4.71
N THR A 36 -0.27 13.20 -3.46
CA THR A 36 0.52 13.99 -2.52
C THR A 36 1.27 13.10 -1.53
N ASP A 37 0.60 12.08 -1.02
CA ASP A 37 1.22 11.15 -0.09
C ASP A 37 0.50 9.81 -0.08
N ALA A 38 1.18 8.80 0.43
CA ALA A 38 0.64 7.45 0.54
C ALA A 38 0.94 6.88 1.92
N LEU A 39 -0.03 6.20 2.50
CA LEU A 39 0.08 5.52 3.77
C LEU A 39 -0.21 4.05 3.55
N VAL A 40 0.71 3.18 3.98
CA VAL A 40 0.52 1.73 3.87
C VAL A 40 0.71 1.13 5.25
N ILE A 41 -0.27 0.36 5.69
CA ILE A 41 -0.24 -0.28 7.00
C ILE A 41 -0.35 -1.79 6.81
N PHE A 42 0.61 -2.52 7.37
CA PHE A 42 0.60 -3.97 7.39
C PHE A 42 0.23 -4.46 8.78
N SER A 43 -0.57 -5.51 8.83
CA SER A 43 -0.92 -6.14 10.08
C SER A 43 -1.08 -7.63 9.85
N LYS A 44 -1.18 -8.39 10.93
CA LYS A 44 -1.38 -9.83 10.84
C LYS A 44 -2.67 -10.19 11.54
N SER A 45 -3.51 -10.98 10.90
CA SER A 45 -4.77 -11.44 11.45
C SER A 45 -4.84 -12.96 11.29
N ALA A 46 -4.79 -13.69 12.41
CA ALA A 46 -4.79 -15.14 12.40
C ALA A 46 -3.63 -15.68 11.57
N HIS A 47 -3.90 -16.28 10.44
CA HIS A 47 -2.89 -16.88 9.57
C HIS A 47 -2.55 -16.03 8.36
N GLU A 48 -3.14 -14.84 8.27
CA GLU A 48 -2.96 -14.01 7.08
C GLU A 48 -2.37 -12.65 7.42
N PHE A 49 -1.69 -12.09 6.42
CA PHE A 49 -1.24 -10.71 6.50
C PHE A 49 -2.27 -9.82 5.83
N VAL A 50 -2.50 -8.65 6.41
CA VAL A 50 -3.44 -7.67 5.89
C VAL A 50 -2.65 -6.44 5.47
N CYS A 51 -2.94 -5.92 4.28
CA CYS A 51 -2.35 -4.69 3.79
C CYS A 51 -3.46 -3.68 3.53
N GLU A 52 -3.31 -2.49 4.11
CA GLU A 52 -4.25 -1.41 3.89
C GLU A 52 -3.46 -0.22 3.34
N ALA A 53 -3.83 0.27 2.18
CA ALA A 53 -3.13 1.37 1.53
C ALA A 53 -4.08 2.53 1.29
N THR A 54 -3.61 3.73 1.54
CA THR A 54 -4.36 4.96 1.33
C THR A 54 -3.47 5.94 0.59
N VAL A 55 -3.97 6.50 -0.52
CA VAL A 55 -3.25 7.50 -1.29
C VAL A 55 -4.09 8.77 -1.31
N HIS A 56 -3.50 9.86 -0.85
CA HIS A 56 -4.14 11.17 -0.87
C HIS A 56 -3.78 11.87 -2.19
N LEU A 57 -4.79 12.42 -2.84
CA LEU A 57 -4.64 13.10 -4.12
C LEU A 57 -4.70 14.60 -3.95
N SER A 58 -4.09 15.33 -4.87
CA SER A 58 -4.01 16.80 -4.81
C SER A 58 -5.38 17.49 -4.85
N THR A 59 -6.40 16.78 -5.32
CA THR A 59 -7.77 17.31 -5.35
C THR A 59 -8.49 17.19 -4.00
N GLY A 60 -7.86 16.57 -3.00
CA GLY A 60 -8.49 16.28 -1.72
C GLY A 60 -9.18 14.92 -1.66
N LEU A 61 -9.25 14.22 -2.79
CA LEU A 61 -9.80 12.87 -2.81
C LEU A 61 -8.81 11.87 -2.26
N THR A 62 -9.31 10.75 -1.78
CA THR A 62 -8.50 9.69 -1.19
C THR A 62 -8.83 8.37 -1.85
N ALA A 63 -7.82 7.65 -2.32
CA ALA A 63 -7.97 6.30 -2.84
C ALA A 63 -7.52 5.32 -1.76
N THR A 64 -8.36 4.36 -1.43
CA THR A 64 -8.09 3.38 -0.38
C THR A 64 -8.32 1.97 -0.89
N ALA A 65 -7.45 1.05 -0.50
CA ALA A 65 -7.61 -0.36 -0.82
C ALA A 65 -7.15 -1.20 0.37
N LYS A 66 -7.74 -2.37 0.52
CA LYS A 66 -7.38 -3.32 1.57
C LYS A 66 -7.40 -4.72 0.99
N ALA A 67 -6.40 -5.51 1.32
CA ALA A 67 -6.30 -6.89 0.86
C ALA A 67 -5.61 -7.73 1.92
N HIS A 68 -5.75 -9.04 1.80
CA HIS A 68 -5.10 -9.98 2.70
C HIS A 68 -4.60 -11.19 1.91
N ALA A 69 -3.56 -11.83 2.43
CA ALA A 69 -2.98 -13.03 1.84
C ALA A 69 -2.13 -13.73 2.88
N THR A 70 -1.74 -14.97 2.60
CA THR A 70 -0.90 -15.73 3.52
C THR A 70 0.54 -15.23 3.57
N GLU A 71 0.97 -14.48 2.57
CA GLU A 71 2.29 -13.87 2.52
C GLU A 71 2.17 -12.36 2.42
N ILE A 72 3.09 -11.66 3.08
CA ILE A 72 3.02 -10.20 3.18
C ILE A 72 3.18 -9.51 1.81
N TYR A 73 4.06 -10.02 0.95
CA TYR A 73 4.22 -9.48 -0.40
C TYR A 73 2.97 -9.68 -1.24
N ALA A 74 2.35 -10.86 -1.12
CA ALA A 74 1.12 -11.16 -1.83
C ALA A 74 -0.04 -10.27 -1.36
N ALA A 75 -0.09 -9.98 -0.07
CA ALA A 75 -1.11 -9.08 0.50
C ALA A 75 -0.96 -7.68 -0.10
N PHE A 76 0.26 -7.19 -0.17
CA PHE A 76 0.51 -5.87 -0.76
C PHE A 76 0.19 -5.87 -2.26
N ASP A 77 0.63 -6.88 -2.99
CA ASP A 77 0.40 -6.94 -4.44
C ASP A 77 -1.10 -6.96 -4.76
N ALA A 78 -1.89 -7.70 -3.98
CA ALA A 78 -3.34 -7.71 -4.13
C ALA A 78 -3.95 -6.35 -3.82
N CYS A 79 -3.43 -5.67 -2.80
CA CYS A 79 -3.87 -4.34 -2.42
C CYS A 79 -3.58 -3.33 -3.55
N ALA A 80 -2.38 -3.37 -4.11
CA ALA A 80 -1.97 -2.49 -5.20
C ALA A 80 -2.85 -2.72 -6.44
N GLU A 81 -3.17 -3.97 -6.74
CA GLU A 81 -4.03 -4.31 -7.86
C GLU A 81 -5.42 -3.72 -7.69
N LYS A 82 -5.98 -3.79 -6.50
CA LYS A 82 -7.29 -3.18 -6.21
C LYS A 82 -7.24 -1.67 -6.37
N MET A 83 -6.13 -1.07 -6.03
CA MET A 83 -5.97 0.38 -6.12
C MET A 83 -5.91 0.87 -7.56
N GLU A 84 -5.47 0.03 -8.49
CA GLU A 84 -5.41 0.37 -9.90
C GLU A 84 -6.79 0.50 -10.54
N LYS A 85 -7.80 -0.10 -9.97
CA LYS A 85 -9.15 -0.15 -10.57
C LYS A 85 -10.09 0.96 -10.07
#